data_bf4adc5eac2225ce85f9f87873951207
#
_entry.id   bf4adc5eac2225ce85f9f87873951207
#
_cell.length_a   1.000
_cell.length_b   1.000
_cell.length_c   1.000
_cell.angle_alpha   90.00
_cell.angle_beta   90.00
_cell.angle_gamma   90.00
#
_symmetry.space_group_name_H-M   'P 1'
#
loop_
_entity.id
_entity.type
_entity.pdbx_description
1 polymer ?
#
loop_
_entity_poly.entity_id
_entity_poly.type
_entity_poly.pdbx_seq_one_letter_code
_entity_poly.pdbx_strand_id
1 'polypeptide(L)'
;MAIVWPTALGVEQYAAAGRNVDVPRLGCPGCKEPMSFWGWYERDLRVGRSQPLLVRRQRCRTCAASHAVLPSFMAHGRLDAIGVIGPALEAMVAGHARRAADALGLPYTTVRDWRRRFVARAEMLAIGFARACVALGAPVPRLSGEAVAVALKALGAAWRAARRRWGPGVGHLWRFANGLTGGHLLTTNINPPWSST
;
A
#
# COMPACT_ATOMS: atom_id res chain seq x y z
N MET A 1 3.67 -15.02 -0.27
CA MET A 1 2.72 -13.94 -0.60
C MET A 1 2.67 -12.98 0.58
N ALA A 2 2.29 -11.73 0.42
CA ALA A 2 2.17 -10.77 1.52
C ALA A 2 0.73 -10.26 1.63
N ILE A 3 0.33 -9.88 2.84
CA ILE A 3 -0.95 -9.26 3.15
C ILE A 3 -0.64 -7.95 3.87
N VAL A 4 -1.26 -6.87 3.45
CA VAL A 4 -1.15 -5.58 4.16
C VAL A 4 -2.28 -5.48 5.18
N TRP A 5 -1.93 -5.15 6.40
CA TRP A 5 -2.90 -4.87 7.45
C TRP A 5 -2.84 -3.39 7.88
N PRO A 6 -3.98 -2.76 8.12
CA PRO A 6 -4.00 -1.38 8.61
C PRO A 6 -3.43 -1.34 10.03
N THR A 7 -2.52 -0.39 10.26
CA THR A 7 -1.98 -0.09 11.60
C THR A 7 -1.99 1.40 11.84
N ALA A 8 -2.28 1.81 13.06
CA ALA A 8 -2.16 3.20 13.49
C ALA A 8 -0.69 3.58 13.78
N LEU A 9 0.19 2.59 14.02
CA LEU A 9 1.58 2.83 14.36
C LEU A 9 2.33 3.54 13.23
N GLY A 10 3.19 4.49 13.61
CA GLY A 10 4.23 5.02 12.76
C GLY A 10 5.37 4.02 12.57
N VAL A 11 6.28 4.29 11.63
CA VAL A 11 7.42 3.42 11.36
C VAL A 11 8.31 3.28 12.59
N GLU A 12 8.63 4.39 13.26
CA GLU A 12 9.46 4.41 14.47
C GLU A 12 8.81 3.68 15.64
N GLN A 13 7.51 3.90 15.86
CA GLN A 13 6.76 3.20 16.90
C GLN A 13 6.72 1.70 16.66
N TYR A 14 6.54 1.29 15.39
CA TYR A 14 6.56 -0.12 14.99
C TYR A 14 7.94 -0.74 15.21
N ALA A 15 9.01 -0.03 14.84
CA ALA A 15 10.39 -0.48 15.04
C ALA A 15 10.70 -0.64 16.54
N ALA A 16 10.33 0.35 17.36
CA ALA A 16 10.56 0.32 18.81
C ALA A 16 9.78 -0.82 19.49
N ALA A 17 8.56 -1.10 19.05
CA ALA A 17 7.75 -2.19 19.60
C ALA A 17 8.28 -3.58 19.21
N GLY A 18 8.97 -3.72 18.07
CA GLY A 18 9.62 -4.94 17.64
C GLY A 18 8.67 -6.15 17.64
N ARG A 19 9.00 -7.19 18.41
CA ARG A 19 8.15 -8.39 18.55
C ARG A 19 6.87 -8.18 19.36
N ASN A 20 6.76 -7.08 20.09
CA ASN A 20 5.59 -6.74 20.91
C ASN A 20 4.49 -6.04 20.10
N VAL A 21 4.68 -5.85 18.80
CA VAL A 21 3.61 -5.34 17.94
C VAL A 21 2.44 -6.34 17.95
N ASP A 22 1.25 -5.83 18.33
CA ASP A 22 0.01 -6.61 18.25
C ASP A 22 -0.45 -6.69 16.79
N VAL A 23 -0.02 -7.76 16.12
CA VAL A 23 -0.39 -8.06 14.74
C VAL A 23 -1.59 -8.99 14.75
N PRO A 24 -2.75 -8.61 14.17
CA PRO A 24 -3.94 -9.43 14.20
C PRO A 24 -3.76 -10.76 13.45
N ARG A 25 -4.50 -11.78 13.85
CA ARG A 25 -4.65 -12.99 13.04
C ARG A 25 -5.56 -12.69 11.86
N LEU A 26 -5.06 -12.95 10.66
CA LEU A 26 -5.77 -12.65 9.41
C LEU A 26 -6.31 -13.93 8.78
N GLY A 27 -7.36 -13.79 7.96
CA GLY A 27 -7.84 -14.86 7.09
C GLY A 27 -6.86 -15.12 5.95
N CYS A 28 -6.71 -16.39 5.58
CA CYS A 28 -5.91 -16.79 4.43
C CYS A 28 -6.52 -16.24 3.12
N PRO A 29 -5.77 -15.56 2.26
CA PRO A 29 -6.32 -15.07 1.00
C PRO A 29 -6.86 -16.15 0.09
N GLY A 30 -6.30 -17.37 0.15
CA GLY A 30 -6.70 -18.49 -0.71
C GLY A 30 -7.97 -19.19 -0.23
N CYS A 31 -8.01 -19.65 1.02
CA CYS A 31 -9.12 -20.45 1.55
C CYS A 31 -9.98 -19.75 2.60
N LYS A 32 -9.69 -18.51 2.94
CA LYS A 32 -10.37 -17.64 3.94
C LYS A 32 -10.24 -18.11 5.40
N GLU A 33 -9.69 -19.28 5.65
CA GLU A 33 -9.52 -19.82 7.00
C GLU A 33 -8.55 -18.97 7.85
N PRO A 34 -8.76 -18.89 9.17
CA PRO A 34 -7.86 -18.16 10.06
C PRO A 34 -6.44 -18.72 10.02
N MET A 35 -5.46 -17.85 9.99
CA MET A 35 -4.05 -18.24 10.00
C MET A 35 -3.49 -18.25 11.42
N SER A 36 -2.48 -19.07 11.66
CA SER A 36 -1.71 -19.11 12.89
C SER A 36 -0.40 -18.32 12.75
N PHE A 37 0.07 -17.76 13.86
CA PHE A 37 1.40 -17.16 13.88
C PHE A 37 2.46 -18.22 13.59
N TRP A 38 3.41 -17.86 12.69
CA TRP A 38 4.45 -18.79 12.23
C TRP A 38 5.86 -18.34 12.62
N GLY A 39 6.11 -17.03 12.69
CA GLY A 39 7.42 -16.48 13.02
C GLY A 39 7.55 -15.00 12.65
N TRP A 40 8.79 -14.56 12.68
CA TRP A 40 9.22 -13.22 12.31
C TRP A 40 10.35 -13.30 11.31
N TYR A 41 10.50 -12.29 10.48
CA TYR A 41 11.71 -12.06 9.71
C TYR A 41 12.03 -10.58 9.69
N GLU A 42 13.30 -10.27 9.54
CA GLU A 42 13.77 -8.91 9.42
C GLU A 42 13.64 -8.43 7.98
N ARG A 43 13.24 -7.20 7.82
CA ARG A 43 13.15 -6.53 6.53
C ARG A 43 13.50 -5.06 6.68
N ASP A 44 14.43 -4.60 5.85
CA ASP A 44 14.76 -3.18 5.78
C ASP A 44 13.63 -2.34 5.19
N LEU A 45 13.43 -1.17 5.80
CA LEU A 45 12.55 -0.11 5.30
C LEU A 45 13.28 1.23 5.30
N ARG A 46 13.18 1.97 4.22
CA ARG A 46 13.76 3.31 4.09
C ARG A 46 12.70 4.39 4.29
N VAL A 47 12.97 5.27 5.27
CA VAL A 47 12.26 6.54 5.51
C VAL A 47 13.34 7.59 5.74
N GLY A 48 13.92 8.11 4.66
CA GLY A 48 15.16 8.88 4.71
C GLY A 48 16.39 7.98 4.94
N ARG A 49 16.45 7.27 6.06
CA ARG A 49 17.47 6.24 6.35
C ARG A 49 16.87 4.83 6.30
N SER A 50 17.73 3.83 6.08
CA SER A 50 17.33 2.42 6.20
C SER A 50 17.29 2.01 7.66
N GLN A 51 16.25 1.26 8.03
CA GLN A 51 16.14 0.64 9.35
C GLN A 51 15.51 -0.74 9.25
N PRO A 52 15.98 -1.73 10.01
CA PRO A 52 15.40 -3.05 10.05
C PRO A 52 14.09 -3.04 10.82
N LEU A 53 13.10 -3.74 10.29
CA LEU A 53 11.81 -3.95 10.92
C LEU A 53 11.49 -5.44 11.01
N LEU A 54 10.94 -5.87 12.12
CA LEU A 54 10.48 -7.24 12.30
C LEU A 54 9.06 -7.38 11.72
N VAL A 55 8.93 -8.21 10.70
CA VAL A 55 7.66 -8.48 10.02
C VAL A 55 7.13 -9.84 10.46
N ARG A 56 5.89 -9.87 10.93
CA ARG A 56 5.20 -11.10 11.34
C ARG A 56 4.86 -11.96 10.13
N ARG A 57 5.04 -13.28 10.30
CA ARG A 57 4.56 -14.29 9.35
C ARG A 57 3.40 -15.06 9.97
N GLN A 58 2.45 -15.39 9.12
CA GLN A 58 1.33 -16.27 9.46
C GLN A 58 1.25 -17.42 8.46
N ARG A 59 0.79 -18.57 8.92
CA ARG A 59 0.62 -19.78 8.10
C ARG A 59 -0.80 -20.30 8.23
N CYS A 60 -1.40 -20.60 7.10
CA CYS A 60 -2.68 -21.29 7.03
C CYS A 60 -2.46 -22.78 7.33
N ARG A 61 -3.24 -23.36 8.22
CA ARG A 61 -3.18 -24.79 8.52
C ARG A 61 -3.87 -25.63 7.45
N THR A 62 -4.91 -25.07 6.79
CA THR A 62 -5.71 -25.77 5.79
C THR A 62 -4.98 -25.93 4.46
N CYS A 63 -4.43 -24.84 3.88
CA CYS A 63 -3.74 -24.89 2.59
C CYS A 63 -2.21 -24.82 2.70
N ALA A 64 -1.66 -24.84 3.92
CA ALA A 64 -0.24 -24.77 4.24
C ALA A 64 0.50 -23.50 3.74
N ALA A 65 -0.20 -22.56 3.08
CA ALA A 65 0.39 -21.33 2.58
C ALA A 65 0.87 -20.43 3.72
N SER A 66 2.02 -19.78 3.54
CA SER A 66 2.55 -18.82 4.49
C SER A 66 2.57 -17.40 3.90
N HIS A 67 2.26 -16.42 4.74
CA HIS A 67 2.13 -15.03 4.35
C HIS A 67 2.93 -14.12 5.27
N ALA A 68 3.59 -13.12 4.70
CA ALA A 68 4.11 -11.99 5.46
C ALA A 68 2.97 -11.01 5.73
N VAL A 69 2.82 -10.55 6.97
CA VAL A 69 1.81 -9.56 7.35
C VAL A 69 2.48 -8.19 7.43
N LEU A 70 2.37 -7.44 6.36
CA LEU A 70 3.02 -6.13 6.21
C LEU A 70 2.17 -5.03 6.86
N PRO A 71 2.74 -4.18 7.71
CA PRO A 71 2.04 -2.97 8.15
C PRO A 71 1.76 -2.04 6.95
N SER A 72 0.68 -1.26 7.02
CA SER A 72 0.18 -0.44 5.91
C SER A 72 1.16 0.59 5.34
N PHE A 73 2.24 0.90 6.05
CA PHE A 73 3.31 1.75 5.54
C PHE A 73 4.35 1.02 4.69
N MET A 74 4.30 -0.32 4.58
CA MET A 74 5.22 -1.14 3.78
C MET A 74 4.53 -1.61 2.50
N ALA A 75 5.10 -1.31 1.33
CA ALA A 75 4.64 -1.85 0.07
C ALA A 75 5.33 -3.19 -0.27
N HIS A 76 4.61 -4.08 -0.96
CA HIS A 76 5.15 -5.38 -1.38
C HIS A 76 6.35 -5.20 -2.32
N GLY A 77 7.46 -5.86 -1.99
CA GLY A 77 8.67 -5.83 -2.82
C GLY A 77 9.37 -4.46 -2.93
N ARG A 78 9.08 -3.51 -2.02
CA ARG A 78 9.72 -2.19 -2.00
C ARG A 78 10.46 -1.98 -0.68
N LEU A 79 11.65 -1.39 -0.77
CA LEU A 79 12.41 -0.99 0.40
C LEU A 79 11.94 0.35 0.96
N ASP A 80 11.35 1.20 0.12
CA ASP A 80 10.90 2.53 0.54
C ASP A 80 9.49 2.47 1.10
N ALA A 81 9.25 3.23 2.17
CA ALA A 81 7.93 3.33 2.77
C ALA A 81 6.93 3.97 1.80
N ILE A 82 5.67 3.58 1.88
CA ILE A 82 4.62 4.13 1.02
C ILE A 82 4.42 5.63 1.21
N GLY A 83 4.75 6.16 2.39
CA GLY A 83 4.76 7.59 2.68
C GLY A 83 5.89 8.36 1.98
N VAL A 84 6.92 7.67 1.47
CA VAL A 84 7.98 8.23 0.62
C VAL A 84 7.59 8.08 -0.85
N ILE A 85 7.13 6.90 -1.25
CA ILE A 85 6.73 6.58 -2.62
C ILE A 85 5.57 7.47 -3.09
N GLY A 86 4.55 7.61 -2.26
CA GLY A 86 3.31 8.30 -2.65
C GLY A 86 3.51 9.76 -3.04
N PRO A 87 4.08 10.61 -2.17
CA PRO A 87 4.37 12.00 -2.52
C PRO A 87 5.31 12.15 -3.73
N ALA A 88 6.25 11.21 -3.91
CA ALA A 88 7.08 11.19 -5.12
C ALA A 88 6.26 10.94 -6.38
N LEU A 89 5.26 10.04 -6.32
CA LEU A 89 4.33 9.81 -7.44
C LEU A 89 3.51 11.07 -7.75
N GLU A 90 3.00 11.77 -6.75
CA GLU A 90 2.27 13.05 -6.95
C GLU A 90 3.16 14.11 -7.61
N ALA A 91 4.37 14.29 -7.09
CA ALA A 91 5.33 15.25 -7.65
C ALA A 91 5.71 14.91 -9.10
N MET A 92 5.83 13.64 -9.44
CA MET A 92 6.12 13.19 -10.81
C MET A 92 4.97 13.45 -11.78
N VAL A 93 3.73 13.25 -11.33
CA VAL A 93 2.53 13.56 -12.13
C VAL A 93 2.44 15.07 -12.38
N ALA A 94 2.86 15.88 -11.41
CA ALA A 94 2.96 17.33 -11.56
C ALA A 94 4.18 17.80 -12.40
N GLY A 95 4.97 16.89 -12.98
CA GLY A 95 6.14 17.24 -13.80
C GLY A 95 7.45 17.46 -13.04
N HIS A 96 7.47 17.23 -11.72
CA HIS A 96 8.59 17.55 -10.83
C HIS A 96 9.45 16.33 -10.43
N ALA A 97 9.60 15.35 -11.31
CA ALA A 97 10.25 14.05 -11.01
C ALA A 97 11.70 14.19 -10.49
N ARG A 98 12.50 15.06 -11.10
CA ARG A 98 13.90 15.27 -10.68
C ARG A 98 13.96 15.94 -9.31
N ARG A 99 13.19 17.02 -9.12
CA ARG A 99 13.09 17.70 -7.81
C ARG A 99 12.64 16.73 -6.70
N ALA A 100 11.69 15.82 -6.98
CA ALA A 100 11.26 14.82 -6.03
C ALA A 100 12.39 13.84 -5.66
N ALA A 101 13.18 13.39 -6.65
CA ALA A 101 14.33 12.52 -6.40
C ALA A 101 15.38 13.21 -5.51
N ASP A 102 15.73 14.45 -5.84
CA ASP A 102 16.72 15.24 -5.10
C ASP A 102 16.25 15.50 -3.64
N ALA A 103 14.98 15.89 -3.46
CA ALA A 103 14.39 16.14 -2.13
C ALA A 103 14.33 14.88 -1.24
N LEU A 104 14.23 13.70 -1.86
CA LEU A 104 14.21 12.42 -1.14
C LEU A 104 15.61 11.79 -0.97
N GLY A 105 16.65 12.39 -1.55
CA GLY A 105 17.99 11.81 -1.59
C GLY A 105 18.05 10.46 -2.31
N LEU A 106 17.19 10.28 -3.34
CA LEU A 106 17.07 9.02 -4.09
C LEU A 106 17.59 9.17 -5.52
N PRO A 107 18.13 8.09 -6.10
CA PRO A 107 18.46 8.09 -7.53
C PRO A 107 17.21 8.39 -8.37
N TYR A 108 17.33 9.29 -9.35
CA TYR A 108 16.24 9.60 -10.29
C TYR A 108 15.66 8.36 -10.96
N THR A 109 16.51 7.36 -11.25
CA THR A 109 16.09 6.07 -11.82
C THR A 109 15.10 5.33 -10.95
N THR A 110 15.24 5.38 -9.62
CA THR A 110 14.30 4.79 -8.66
C THR A 110 12.92 5.44 -8.75
N VAL A 111 12.89 6.77 -8.71
CA VAL A 111 11.65 7.56 -8.77
C VAL A 111 10.96 7.38 -10.13
N ARG A 112 11.75 7.36 -11.23
CA ARG A 112 11.26 7.08 -12.59
C ARG A 112 10.66 5.65 -12.70
N ASP A 113 11.26 4.64 -12.05
CA ASP A 113 10.74 3.27 -12.06
C ASP A 113 9.39 3.19 -11.33
N TRP A 114 9.22 3.88 -10.21
CA TRP A 114 7.92 3.96 -9.52
C TRP A 114 6.85 4.56 -10.44
N ARG A 115 7.15 5.68 -11.13
CA ARG A 115 6.24 6.29 -12.09
C ARG A 115 5.86 5.31 -13.19
N ARG A 116 6.84 4.68 -13.83
CA ARG A 116 6.59 3.70 -14.90
C ARG A 116 5.64 2.61 -14.46
N ARG A 117 5.85 2.06 -13.25
CA ARG A 117 5.00 0.99 -12.70
C ARG A 117 3.61 1.51 -12.34
N PHE A 118 3.50 2.70 -11.80
CA PHE A 118 2.21 3.30 -11.48
C PHE A 118 1.41 3.61 -12.75
N VAL A 119 2.03 4.19 -13.76
CA VAL A 119 1.42 4.45 -15.08
C VAL A 119 0.90 3.17 -15.72
N ALA A 120 1.72 2.10 -15.73
CA ALA A 120 1.34 0.81 -16.30
C ALA A 120 0.12 0.15 -15.62
N ARG A 121 -0.30 0.67 -14.46
CA ARG A 121 -1.42 0.13 -13.67
C ARG A 121 -2.55 1.15 -13.47
N ALA A 122 -2.39 2.35 -13.98
CA ALA A 122 -3.26 3.47 -13.63
C ALA A 122 -4.74 3.20 -13.94
N GLU A 123 -5.06 2.60 -15.08
CA GLU A 123 -6.44 2.26 -15.45
C GLU A 123 -7.08 1.28 -14.46
N MET A 124 -6.38 0.19 -14.14
CA MET A 124 -6.85 -0.80 -13.18
C MET A 124 -6.99 -0.20 -11.78
N LEU A 125 -6.05 0.64 -11.36
CA LEU A 125 -6.11 1.34 -10.07
C LEU A 125 -7.29 2.32 -10.04
N ALA A 126 -7.54 3.05 -11.13
CA ALA A 126 -8.69 3.95 -11.24
C ALA A 126 -10.03 3.19 -11.04
N ILE A 127 -10.18 2.05 -11.69
CA ILE A 127 -11.37 1.18 -11.54
C ILE A 127 -11.47 0.67 -10.09
N GLY A 128 -10.39 0.18 -9.51
CA GLY A 128 -10.38 -0.32 -8.12
C GLY A 128 -10.74 0.75 -7.11
N PHE A 129 -10.21 1.95 -7.24
CA PHE A 129 -10.53 3.08 -6.37
C PHE A 129 -11.96 3.61 -6.59
N ALA A 130 -12.48 3.57 -7.82
CA ALA A 130 -13.88 3.87 -8.11
C ALA A 130 -14.82 2.85 -7.44
N ARG A 131 -14.52 1.57 -7.50
CA ARG A 131 -15.26 0.52 -6.76
C ARG A 131 -15.23 0.78 -5.25
N ALA A 132 -14.10 1.23 -4.70
CA ALA A 132 -14.04 1.61 -3.30
C ALA A 132 -14.94 2.82 -2.98
N CYS A 133 -15.06 3.82 -3.89
CA CYS A 133 -16.03 4.89 -3.73
C CYS A 133 -17.46 4.35 -3.63
N VAL A 134 -17.85 3.46 -4.54
CA VAL A 134 -19.19 2.82 -4.52
C VAL A 134 -19.44 2.09 -3.20
N ALA A 135 -18.49 1.26 -2.77
CA ALA A 135 -18.59 0.51 -1.52
C ALA A 135 -18.70 1.40 -0.27
N LEU A 136 -18.21 2.64 -0.36
CA LEU A 136 -18.26 3.64 0.69
C LEU A 136 -19.47 4.60 0.57
N GLY A 137 -20.35 4.37 -0.41
CA GLY A 137 -21.49 5.26 -0.68
C GLY A 137 -21.07 6.66 -1.12
N ALA A 138 -19.92 6.81 -1.77
CA ALA A 138 -19.39 8.09 -2.24
C ALA A 138 -19.58 8.28 -3.74
N PRO A 139 -19.73 9.53 -4.22
CA PRO A 139 -19.75 9.82 -5.63
C PRO A 139 -18.47 9.31 -6.32
N VAL A 140 -18.65 8.62 -7.44
CA VAL A 140 -17.54 8.16 -8.28
C VAL A 140 -17.12 9.33 -9.17
N PRO A 141 -15.85 9.74 -9.18
CA PRO A 141 -15.35 10.73 -10.09
C PRO A 141 -15.43 10.23 -11.53
N ARG A 142 -15.58 11.15 -12.49
CA ARG A 142 -15.56 10.80 -13.91
C ARG A 142 -14.26 10.09 -14.26
N LEU A 143 -14.37 8.91 -14.88
CA LEU A 143 -13.25 8.06 -15.29
C LEU A 143 -12.76 8.40 -16.72
N SER A 144 -12.89 9.66 -17.14
CA SER A 144 -12.42 10.16 -18.43
C SER A 144 -11.19 11.04 -18.27
N GLY A 145 -10.25 10.92 -19.21
CA GLY A 145 -9.00 11.67 -19.23
C GLY A 145 -7.77 10.80 -19.04
N GLU A 146 -6.66 11.40 -18.68
CA GLU A 146 -5.38 10.71 -18.48
C GLU A 146 -5.48 9.75 -17.29
N ALA A 147 -5.12 8.48 -17.51
CA ALA A 147 -5.38 7.39 -16.57
C ALA A 147 -4.79 7.62 -15.17
N VAL A 148 -3.61 8.23 -15.08
CA VAL A 148 -2.95 8.53 -13.80
C VAL A 148 -3.72 9.59 -13.02
N ALA A 149 -4.15 10.65 -13.70
CA ALA A 149 -4.94 11.71 -13.09
C ALA A 149 -6.30 11.18 -12.59
N VAL A 150 -6.92 10.29 -13.37
CA VAL A 150 -8.17 9.62 -13.00
C VAL A 150 -7.94 8.72 -11.78
N ALA A 151 -6.88 7.93 -11.75
CA ALA A 151 -6.56 7.07 -10.61
C ALA A 151 -6.34 7.89 -9.32
N LEU A 152 -5.61 8.99 -9.39
CA LEU A 152 -5.38 9.87 -8.23
C LEU A 152 -6.67 10.56 -7.75
N LYS A 153 -7.53 11.01 -8.67
CA LYS A 153 -8.84 11.58 -8.32
C LYS A 153 -9.73 10.55 -7.62
N ALA A 154 -9.80 9.34 -8.17
CA ALA A 154 -10.59 8.25 -7.59
C ALA A 154 -10.06 7.84 -6.21
N LEU A 155 -8.74 7.72 -6.06
CA LEU A 155 -8.10 7.45 -4.78
C LEU A 155 -8.44 8.53 -3.75
N GLY A 156 -8.30 9.81 -4.11
CA GLY A 156 -8.64 10.93 -3.22
C GLY A 156 -10.10 10.92 -2.78
N ALA A 157 -11.03 10.61 -3.70
CA ALA A 157 -12.46 10.50 -3.40
C ALA A 157 -12.74 9.34 -2.44
N ALA A 158 -12.22 8.15 -2.71
CA ALA A 158 -12.36 6.98 -1.85
C ALA A 158 -11.78 7.22 -0.44
N TRP A 159 -10.59 7.81 -0.36
CA TRP A 159 -9.96 8.13 0.91
C TRP A 159 -10.77 9.14 1.74
N ARG A 160 -11.28 10.21 1.13
CA ARG A 160 -12.15 11.16 1.83
C ARG A 160 -13.43 10.51 2.33
N ALA A 161 -14.02 9.62 1.55
CA ALA A 161 -15.19 8.84 1.95
C ALA A 161 -14.89 7.92 3.13
N ALA A 162 -13.78 7.20 3.08
CA ALA A 162 -13.33 6.34 4.16
C ALA A 162 -13.07 7.13 5.44
N ARG A 163 -12.44 8.31 5.35
CA ARG A 163 -12.22 9.18 6.49
C ARG A 163 -13.52 9.73 7.09
N ARG A 164 -14.53 10.06 6.28
CA ARG A 164 -15.85 10.45 6.80
C ARG A 164 -16.52 9.30 7.55
N ARG A 165 -16.38 8.06 7.06
CA ARG A 165 -17.04 6.89 7.63
C ARG A 165 -16.34 6.34 8.88
N TRP A 166 -15.01 6.33 8.92
CA TRP A 166 -14.21 5.67 9.96
C TRP A 166 -13.27 6.61 10.72
N GLY A 167 -13.31 7.89 10.41
CA GLY A 167 -12.51 8.91 11.09
C GLY A 167 -11.03 8.89 10.74
N PRO A 168 -10.19 9.52 11.57
CA PRO A 168 -8.76 9.69 11.32
C PRO A 168 -7.96 8.39 11.31
N GLY A 169 -8.48 7.30 11.89
CA GLY A 169 -7.85 5.98 11.92
C GLY A 169 -7.55 5.39 10.53
N VAL A 170 -8.21 5.88 9.48
CA VAL A 170 -7.90 5.53 8.06
C VAL A 170 -6.45 5.90 7.68
N GLY A 171 -5.84 6.86 8.40
CA GLY A 171 -4.47 7.29 8.15
C GLY A 171 -4.30 8.13 6.87
N HIS A 172 -3.06 8.18 6.38
CA HIS A 172 -2.72 8.95 5.19
C HIS A 172 -3.22 8.29 3.90
N LEU A 173 -3.50 9.12 2.89
CA LEU A 173 -3.93 8.72 1.55
C LEU A 173 -3.18 7.49 1.00
N TRP A 174 -1.85 7.51 1.05
CA TRP A 174 -1.02 6.45 0.48
C TRP A 174 -0.99 5.16 1.32
N ARG A 175 -1.16 5.25 2.64
CA ARG A 175 -1.36 4.05 3.46
C ARG A 175 -2.70 3.39 3.15
N PHE A 176 -3.73 4.19 2.94
CA PHE A 176 -5.05 3.72 2.51
C PHE A 176 -4.96 3.04 1.13
N ALA A 177 -4.30 3.70 0.14
CA ALA A 177 -4.06 3.11 -1.18
C ALA A 177 -3.32 1.77 -1.09
N ASN A 178 -2.28 1.70 -0.26
CA ASN A 178 -1.50 0.48 -0.04
C ASN A 178 -2.34 -0.64 0.58
N GLY A 179 -3.18 -0.33 1.54
CA GLY A 179 -4.14 -1.26 2.14
C GLY A 179 -5.14 -1.79 1.12
N LEU A 180 -5.80 -0.90 0.36
CA LEU A 180 -6.74 -1.29 -0.69
C LEU A 180 -6.11 -2.20 -1.74
N THR A 181 -4.87 -1.89 -2.16
CA THR A 181 -4.16 -2.68 -3.18
C THR A 181 -3.51 -3.96 -2.62
N GLY A 182 -3.68 -4.25 -1.33
CA GLY A 182 -2.99 -5.37 -0.67
C GLY A 182 -1.46 -5.26 -0.73
N GLY A 183 -0.92 -4.04 -0.81
CA GLY A 183 0.52 -3.78 -0.98
C GLY A 183 1.01 -3.80 -2.43
N HIS A 184 0.14 -4.03 -3.39
CA HIS A 184 0.49 -4.24 -4.80
C HIS A 184 0.35 -2.99 -5.68
N LEU A 185 0.40 -1.79 -5.09
CA LEU A 185 0.27 -0.53 -5.83
C LEU A 185 1.23 -0.41 -7.01
N LEU A 186 2.48 -0.86 -6.85
CA LEU A 186 3.54 -0.80 -7.87
C LEU A 186 3.99 -2.18 -8.38
N THR A 187 3.25 -3.24 -8.11
CA THR A 187 3.63 -4.60 -8.51
C THR A 187 3.00 -4.91 -9.86
N THR A 188 3.79 -5.14 -10.90
CA THR A 188 3.30 -5.32 -12.27
C THR A 188 2.92 -6.75 -12.61
N ASN A 189 3.38 -7.73 -11.84
CA ASN A 189 3.16 -9.16 -12.06
C ASN A 189 2.17 -9.82 -11.08
N ILE A 190 1.58 -9.05 -10.18
CA ILE A 190 0.56 -9.52 -9.23
C ILE A 190 -0.59 -8.53 -9.25
N ASN A 191 -1.79 -9.03 -9.49
CA ASN A 191 -2.98 -8.19 -9.49
C ASN A 191 -3.44 -7.84 -8.07
N PRO A 192 -4.03 -6.66 -7.87
CA PRO A 192 -4.68 -6.30 -6.62
C PRO A 192 -5.85 -7.23 -6.29
N PRO A 193 -6.29 -7.32 -5.02
CA PRO A 193 -7.33 -8.24 -4.57
C PRO A 193 -8.67 -8.13 -5.31
N TRP A 194 -8.99 -6.97 -5.88
CA TRP A 194 -10.25 -6.75 -6.61
C TRP A 194 -10.23 -7.14 -8.09
N SER A 195 -9.09 -7.57 -8.63
CA SER A 195 -8.98 -7.97 -10.04
C SER A 195 -9.31 -9.45 -10.29
N SER A 196 -9.67 -10.18 -9.24
CA SER A 196 -9.96 -11.62 -9.29
C SER A 196 -11.47 -11.94 -9.36
N THR A 197 -12.28 -10.97 -9.82
CA THR A 197 -13.73 -11.15 -10.03
C THR A 197 -14.09 -10.98 -11.48
#